data_231f007b96fec711379591f5921733d4
#
_entry.id   231f007b96fec711379591f5921733d4
#
_cell.length_a   1.000
_cell.length_b   1.000
_cell.length_c   1.000
_cell.angle_alpha   90.00
_cell.angle_beta   90.00
_cell.angle_gamma   90.00
#
_symmetry.space_group_name_H-M   'P 1'
#
loop_
_entity.id
_entity.type
_entity.pdbx_description
1 polymer ?
#
loop_
_entity_poly.entity_id
_entity_poly.type
_entity_poly.pdbx_seq_one_letter_code
_entity_poly.pdbx_strand_id
1 'polypeptide(L)'
;MNPLRTLTLCLLLGSAASYGAETKATGPALIKADNEPPAANKVTITVKGDKRVIESNGLPDHKVSKFPNRGNPNPISEQKYRLEVPANPQPKSGAAARMMSAWGVALNGVVFDPGTAEVYNDGDRSSPWHYEALSSNQTMGTTPKIKSGLGLDENHGHVQPNGAYHYHGLPTLLLERLSGGEKQMTHVGWAADGYPVYAIYAYTKAEDPKSPLKNMKSSYRLKTADRGGDGKTTPTGKPDGSFGLDFEYVAGLGDLDEFGGRSGVTPEFPKGTYYYVLTEDYPFIPRKHKGTADPSFSKQNLDAHSNLGGQAGGQAGGPGKGGKGKGGPGKGGPGKGGPGGPPPLDGPPPGTTPATPAEPAAKK
;
A
#
# COMPACT_ATOMS: atom_id res chain seq x y z
N MET A 1 -75.14 10.44 23.69
CA MET A 1 -74.78 9.75 22.43
C MET A 1 -73.51 10.38 21.85
N ASN A 2 -72.41 9.74 22.12
CA ASN A 2 -71.12 10.18 21.59
C ASN A 2 -70.69 9.24 20.45
N PRO A 3 -70.25 9.74 19.27
CA PRO A 3 -69.78 8.88 18.22
C PRO A 3 -68.27 8.54 18.44
N LEU A 4 -67.97 7.25 18.48
CA LEU A 4 -66.62 6.68 18.43
C LEU A 4 -65.97 7.11 17.14
N ARG A 5 -64.80 7.76 17.26
CA ARG A 5 -63.85 7.96 16.14
C ARG A 5 -62.91 6.77 16.06
N THR A 6 -63.07 5.99 15.01
CA THR A 6 -62.17 4.89 14.65
C THR A 6 -60.86 5.48 14.10
N LEU A 7 -59.74 5.25 14.79
CA LEU A 7 -58.40 5.62 14.36
C LEU A 7 -57.84 4.48 13.53
N THR A 8 -57.75 4.65 12.21
CA THR A 8 -57.12 3.70 11.31
C THR A 8 -55.58 3.88 11.39
N LEU A 9 -54.89 2.88 11.98
CA LEU A 9 -53.45 2.83 12.07
C LEU A 9 -52.91 2.25 10.75
N CYS A 10 -52.38 3.12 9.88
CA CYS A 10 -51.58 2.66 8.71
C CYS A 10 -50.22 2.16 9.15
N LEU A 11 -50.03 0.82 9.17
CA LEU A 11 -48.73 0.22 9.29
C LEU A 11 -47.98 0.43 7.97
N LEU A 12 -46.98 1.33 7.97
CA LEU A 12 -45.96 1.42 6.96
C LEU A 12 -44.97 0.25 7.20
N LEU A 13 -45.13 -0.82 6.43
CA LEU A 13 -44.14 -1.88 6.28
C LEU A 13 -42.93 -1.28 5.55
N GLY A 14 -41.95 -0.79 6.30
CA GLY A 14 -40.63 -0.49 5.79
C GLY A 14 -39.92 -1.81 5.39
N SER A 15 -39.77 -2.03 4.09
CA SER A 15 -38.89 -3.10 3.57
C SER A 15 -37.45 -2.84 4.04
N ALA A 16 -37.04 -3.53 5.08
CA ALA A 16 -35.62 -3.65 5.41
C ALA A 16 -34.95 -4.37 4.26
N ALA A 17 -34.23 -3.63 3.44
CA ALA A 17 -33.27 -4.24 2.52
C ALA A 17 -32.27 -5.02 3.35
N SER A 18 -32.33 -6.33 3.29
CA SER A 18 -31.30 -7.22 3.82
C SER A 18 -30.03 -6.94 3.02
N TYR A 19 -29.14 -6.15 3.59
CA TYR A 19 -27.75 -6.12 3.14
C TYR A 19 -27.21 -7.55 3.33
N GLY A 20 -26.95 -8.22 2.19
CA GLY A 20 -26.33 -9.54 2.19
C GLY A 20 -25.04 -9.45 3.02
N ALA A 21 -24.84 -10.44 3.88
CA ALA A 21 -23.61 -10.58 4.64
C ALA A 21 -22.45 -10.54 3.67
N GLU A 22 -21.64 -9.47 3.71
CA GLU A 22 -20.36 -9.41 2.99
C GLU A 22 -19.54 -10.59 3.50
N THR A 23 -19.27 -11.54 2.63
CA THR A 23 -18.27 -12.58 2.90
C THR A 23 -16.93 -11.84 3.02
N LYS A 24 -16.45 -11.64 4.26
CA LYS A 24 -15.09 -11.16 4.50
C LYS A 24 -14.15 -12.10 3.73
N ALA A 25 -13.44 -11.55 2.76
CA ALA A 25 -12.35 -12.26 2.13
C ALA A 25 -11.39 -12.68 3.25
N THR A 26 -11.22 -13.98 3.45
CA THR A 26 -10.25 -14.48 4.43
C THR A 26 -8.87 -14.08 3.92
N GLY A 27 -8.13 -13.30 4.70
CA GLY A 27 -6.76 -12.88 4.37
C GLY A 27 -5.82 -14.07 4.14
N PRO A 28 -4.57 -13.85 3.72
CA PRO A 28 -3.59 -14.90 3.53
C PRO A 28 -3.28 -15.60 4.86
N ALA A 29 -2.84 -16.86 4.78
CA ALA A 29 -2.29 -17.53 5.95
C ALA A 29 -0.98 -16.85 6.37
N LEU A 30 -0.98 -16.20 7.52
CA LEU A 30 0.20 -15.52 8.07
C LEU A 30 1.11 -16.53 8.79
N ILE A 31 2.42 -16.32 8.71
CA ILE A 31 3.41 -17.15 9.38
C ILE A 31 3.73 -16.54 10.73
N LYS A 32 3.76 -17.37 11.79
CA LYS A 32 4.02 -16.90 13.15
C LYS A 32 5.36 -16.16 13.25
N ALA A 33 5.34 -15.02 13.94
CA ALA A 33 6.50 -14.18 14.21
C ALA A 33 7.11 -14.57 15.59
N ASP A 34 7.99 -15.55 15.60
CA ASP A 34 8.64 -16.06 16.82
C ASP A 34 10.17 -15.99 16.80
N ASN A 35 10.75 -15.40 15.74
CA ASN A 35 12.19 -15.23 15.59
C ASN A 35 12.58 -13.76 15.85
N GLU A 36 13.76 -13.57 16.43
CA GLU A 36 14.37 -12.24 16.51
C GLU A 36 14.87 -11.78 15.14
N PRO A 37 14.84 -10.47 14.84
CA PRO A 37 15.54 -9.92 13.69
C PRO A 37 17.03 -10.21 13.73
N PRO A 38 17.75 -10.19 12.58
CA PRO A 38 19.17 -10.57 12.52
C PRO A 38 20.10 -9.61 13.27
N ALA A 39 19.66 -8.40 13.59
CA ALA A 39 20.38 -7.43 14.43
C ALA A 39 19.38 -6.46 15.10
N ALA A 40 19.87 -5.66 16.03
CA ALA A 40 19.07 -4.66 16.71
C ALA A 40 18.56 -3.58 15.74
N ASN A 41 17.31 -3.16 15.94
CA ASN A 41 16.76 -2.00 15.25
C ASN A 41 17.56 -0.73 15.57
N LYS A 42 17.77 0.10 14.56
CA LYS A 42 18.38 1.43 14.68
C LYS A 42 17.57 2.41 13.88
N VAL A 43 16.97 3.36 14.57
CA VAL A 43 16.19 4.43 13.94
C VAL A 43 16.40 5.74 14.67
N THR A 44 16.54 6.82 13.91
CA THR A 44 16.50 8.19 14.42
C THR A 44 15.53 9.02 13.59
N ILE A 45 14.73 9.84 14.25
CA ILE A 45 13.77 10.73 13.61
C ILE A 45 14.05 12.14 14.13
N THR A 46 14.47 13.05 13.25
CA THR A 46 14.83 14.42 13.60
C THR A 46 14.16 15.41 12.66
N VAL A 47 13.81 16.60 13.16
CA VAL A 47 13.33 17.71 12.32
C VAL A 47 14.51 18.64 12.05
N LYS A 48 14.81 18.86 10.76
CA LYS A 48 15.87 19.75 10.28
C LYS A 48 15.27 20.73 9.25
N GLY A 49 15.05 21.95 9.68
CA GLY A 49 14.37 22.95 8.85
C GLY A 49 12.92 22.55 8.54
N ASP A 50 12.58 22.46 7.27
CA ASP A 50 11.27 22.10 6.76
C ASP A 50 11.08 20.57 6.53
N LYS A 51 12.11 19.78 6.86
CA LYS A 51 12.10 18.33 6.68
C LYS A 51 12.16 17.57 8.01
N ARG A 52 11.44 16.47 8.08
CA ARG A 52 11.67 15.39 9.05
C ARG A 52 12.53 14.34 8.37
N VAL A 53 13.70 14.10 8.95
CA VAL A 53 14.70 13.14 8.46
C VAL A 53 14.61 11.88 9.32
N ILE A 54 14.44 10.73 8.66
CA ILE A 54 14.38 9.41 9.27
C ILE A 54 15.61 8.62 8.77
N GLU A 55 16.52 8.29 9.66
CA GLU A 55 17.65 7.42 9.37
C GLU A 55 17.40 6.08 10.06
N SER A 56 17.49 4.97 9.28
CA SER A 56 17.12 3.66 9.79
C SER A 56 17.91 2.54 9.12
N ASN A 57 18.18 1.45 9.89
CA ASN A 57 18.69 0.21 9.32
C ASN A 57 17.58 -0.72 8.76
N GLY A 58 16.33 -0.27 8.73
CA GLY A 58 15.19 -1.00 8.14
C GLY A 58 14.83 -2.32 8.82
N LEU A 59 15.44 -2.63 9.96
CA LEU A 59 15.08 -3.81 10.76
C LEU A 59 13.93 -3.49 11.71
N PRO A 60 12.97 -4.39 11.89
CA PRO A 60 11.92 -4.21 12.89
C PRO A 60 12.48 -4.35 14.32
N ASP A 61 11.78 -3.74 15.28
CA ASP A 61 12.05 -3.80 16.71
C ASP A 61 11.09 -4.75 17.44
N HIS A 62 10.58 -5.72 16.71
CA HIS A 62 9.68 -6.79 17.16
C HIS A 62 10.06 -8.10 16.47
N LYS A 63 9.52 -9.19 16.97
CA LYS A 63 9.71 -10.51 16.36
C LYS A 63 9.19 -10.58 14.94
N VAL A 64 9.81 -11.41 14.12
CA VAL A 64 9.48 -11.69 12.72
C VAL A 64 9.29 -13.20 12.52
N SER A 65 8.72 -13.63 11.40
CA SER A 65 8.80 -15.05 11.07
C SER A 65 10.19 -15.44 10.61
N LYS A 66 10.41 -16.75 10.44
CA LYS A 66 11.63 -17.23 9.80
C LYS A 66 11.65 -16.80 8.33
N PHE A 67 12.72 -16.09 7.94
CA PHE A 67 13.05 -15.77 6.56
C PHE A 67 14.46 -16.28 6.22
N PRO A 68 14.67 -16.98 5.08
CA PRO A 68 13.67 -17.36 4.06
C PRO A 68 12.60 -18.33 4.54
N ASN A 69 11.40 -18.27 3.88
CA ASN A 69 10.32 -19.21 4.10
C ASN A 69 9.73 -19.71 2.76
N ARG A 70 8.71 -20.57 2.82
CA ARG A 70 8.13 -21.18 1.62
C ARG A 70 7.56 -20.17 0.60
N GLY A 71 7.03 -19.05 1.08
CA GLY A 71 6.43 -17.99 0.22
C GLY A 71 7.41 -16.86 -0.09
N ASN A 72 8.51 -16.75 0.67
CA ASN A 72 9.49 -15.68 0.51
C ASN A 72 10.92 -16.23 0.63
N PRO A 73 11.70 -16.29 -0.47
CA PRO A 73 13.03 -16.88 -0.47
C PRO A 73 14.13 -15.96 0.05
N ASN A 74 13.83 -14.75 0.48
CA ASN A 74 14.81 -13.73 0.80
C ASN A 74 15.11 -13.68 2.30
N PRO A 75 16.39 -13.63 2.74
CA PRO A 75 16.74 -13.36 4.12
C PRO A 75 16.60 -11.86 4.45
N ILE A 76 16.31 -11.55 5.71
CA ILE A 76 16.32 -10.17 6.20
C ILE A 76 17.77 -9.69 6.29
N SER A 77 18.04 -8.44 5.87
CA SER A 77 19.31 -7.75 6.04
C SER A 77 19.14 -6.28 6.40
N GLU A 78 20.14 -5.71 7.09
CA GLU A 78 20.18 -4.27 7.39
C GLU A 78 20.19 -3.45 6.10
N GLN A 79 19.47 -2.34 6.13
CA GLN A 79 19.45 -1.30 5.11
C GLN A 79 20.20 -0.05 5.63
N LYS A 80 20.31 0.98 4.79
CA LYS A 80 20.92 2.28 5.17
C LYS A 80 19.97 3.41 4.76
N TYR A 81 18.72 3.35 5.22
CA TYR A 81 17.74 4.33 4.84
C TYR A 81 18.05 5.72 5.38
N ARG A 82 17.91 6.70 4.52
CA ARG A 82 17.76 8.11 4.84
C ARG A 82 16.54 8.63 4.09
N LEU A 83 15.41 8.67 4.80
CA LEU A 83 14.14 9.10 4.25
C LEU A 83 13.84 10.52 4.75
N GLU A 84 13.23 11.32 3.90
CA GLU A 84 12.86 12.67 4.22
C GLU A 84 11.37 12.88 3.95
N VAL A 85 10.68 13.58 4.84
CA VAL A 85 9.29 13.97 4.62
C VAL A 85 9.11 15.42 5.01
N PRO A 86 8.18 16.16 4.39
CA PRO A 86 7.84 17.51 4.82
C PRO A 86 7.49 17.54 6.32
N ALA A 87 8.09 18.47 7.08
CA ALA A 87 7.73 18.66 8.50
C ALA A 87 6.36 19.36 8.62
N ASN A 88 5.99 20.17 7.63
CA ASN A 88 4.72 20.88 7.51
C ASN A 88 4.04 20.49 6.18
N PRO A 89 3.42 19.33 6.09
CA PRO A 89 2.83 18.83 4.85
C PRO A 89 1.68 19.72 4.37
N GLN A 90 1.54 19.83 3.04
CA GLN A 90 0.46 20.58 2.40
C GLN A 90 -0.30 19.66 1.44
N PRO A 91 -1.64 19.79 1.35
CA PRO A 91 -2.39 19.04 0.38
C PRO A 91 -1.98 19.46 -1.04
N LYS A 92 -1.92 18.49 -1.94
CA LYS A 92 -1.64 18.75 -3.35
C LYS A 92 -2.97 18.87 -4.12
N SER A 93 -3.06 19.87 -4.98
CA SER A 93 -4.14 19.95 -5.97
C SER A 93 -3.85 19.03 -7.16
N GLY A 94 -4.84 18.26 -7.61
CA GLY A 94 -4.75 17.37 -8.77
C GLY A 94 -4.77 15.88 -8.44
N ALA A 95 -4.75 15.04 -9.49
CA ALA A 95 -4.84 13.60 -9.35
C ALA A 95 -3.67 13.02 -8.54
N ALA A 96 -3.98 12.10 -7.66
CA ALA A 96 -2.96 11.35 -6.94
C ALA A 96 -2.07 10.58 -7.93
N ALA A 97 -0.75 10.74 -7.82
CA ALA A 97 0.18 9.95 -8.59
C ALA A 97 0.05 8.46 -8.21
N ARG A 98 0.18 7.58 -9.23
CA ARG A 98 0.27 6.13 -8.97
C ARG A 98 1.50 5.86 -8.12
N MET A 99 1.32 5.10 -7.06
CA MET A 99 2.42 4.72 -6.19
C MET A 99 3.31 3.69 -6.90
N MET A 100 4.58 4.01 -7.07
CA MET A 100 5.61 3.15 -7.65
C MET A 100 6.70 2.78 -6.63
N SER A 101 6.47 3.05 -5.33
CA SER A 101 7.48 3.04 -4.28
C SER A 101 6.83 2.86 -2.92
N ALA A 102 7.65 2.79 -1.85
CA ALA A 102 7.13 2.77 -0.50
C ALA A 102 6.20 3.98 -0.25
N TRP A 103 5.09 3.71 0.43
CA TRP A 103 4.08 4.71 0.72
C TRP A 103 4.43 5.58 1.92
N GLY A 104 5.21 5.05 2.86
CA GLY A 104 5.58 5.73 4.08
C GLY A 104 6.58 4.91 4.89
N VAL A 105 6.80 5.32 6.13
CA VAL A 105 7.73 4.68 7.06
C VAL A 105 7.14 4.64 8.47
N ALA A 106 7.25 3.50 9.12
CA ALA A 106 6.85 3.31 10.52
C ALA A 106 7.83 3.98 11.48
N LEU A 107 7.41 4.19 12.74
CA LEU A 107 8.26 4.79 13.78
C LEU A 107 9.52 3.96 14.09
N ASN A 108 9.50 2.66 13.80
CA ASN A 108 10.68 1.81 13.89
C ASN A 108 11.57 1.83 12.63
N GLY A 109 11.26 2.67 11.65
CA GLY A 109 12.06 2.85 10.45
C GLY A 109 11.88 1.76 9.37
N VAL A 110 10.94 0.83 9.55
CA VAL A 110 10.51 -0.11 8.51
C VAL A 110 9.54 0.59 7.56
N VAL A 111 9.70 0.39 6.26
CA VAL A 111 8.85 1.06 5.27
C VAL A 111 7.48 0.37 5.13
N PHE A 112 6.47 1.17 4.83
CA PHE A 112 5.15 0.74 4.40
C PHE A 112 5.16 0.62 2.87
N ASP A 113 4.99 -0.58 2.35
CA ASP A 113 4.93 -0.85 0.92
C ASP A 113 3.69 -1.70 0.59
N PRO A 114 2.51 -1.07 0.42
CA PRO A 114 1.28 -1.80 0.19
C PRO A 114 1.17 -2.40 -1.22
N GLY A 115 2.08 -2.08 -2.13
CA GLY A 115 2.10 -2.59 -3.49
C GLY A 115 2.68 -3.99 -3.61
N THR A 116 2.46 -4.65 -4.74
CA THR A 116 3.12 -5.89 -5.13
C THR A 116 3.71 -5.76 -6.52
N ALA A 117 4.77 -6.51 -6.79
CA ALA A 117 5.35 -6.60 -8.13
C ALA A 117 4.60 -7.62 -9.00
N GLU A 118 3.86 -8.52 -8.38
CA GLU A 118 3.13 -9.62 -9.01
C GLU A 118 1.89 -9.09 -9.72
N VAL A 119 1.73 -9.50 -10.98
CA VAL A 119 0.62 -9.10 -11.85
C VAL A 119 -0.10 -10.34 -12.40
N TYR A 120 -1.35 -10.17 -12.82
CA TYR A 120 -2.15 -11.25 -13.40
C TYR A 120 -1.43 -11.93 -14.58
N ASN A 121 -0.87 -11.15 -15.48
CA ASN A 121 -0.07 -11.63 -16.62
C ASN A 121 1.43 -11.45 -16.31
N ASP A 122 2.11 -12.49 -15.84
CA ASP A 122 3.51 -12.46 -15.42
C ASP A 122 4.49 -11.92 -16.48
N GLY A 123 4.11 -11.96 -17.75
CA GLY A 123 4.92 -11.43 -18.86
C GLY A 123 4.83 -9.91 -19.01
N ASP A 124 3.87 -9.27 -18.37
CA ASP A 124 3.58 -7.84 -18.55
C ASP A 124 3.58 -7.06 -17.24
N ARG A 125 4.75 -6.64 -16.79
CA ARG A 125 4.91 -5.81 -15.59
C ARG A 125 4.30 -4.42 -15.70
N SER A 126 3.85 -4.00 -16.87
CA SER A 126 3.12 -2.74 -17.06
C SER A 126 1.60 -2.90 -16.81
N SER A 127 1.13 -4.13 -16.66
CA SER A 127 -0.26 -4.44 -16.36
C SER A 127 -0.73 -3.72 -15.09
N PRO A 128 -1.91 -3.09 -15.09
CA PRO A 128 -2.47 -2.49 -13.88
C PRO A 128 -3.05 -3.53 -12.91
N TRP A 129 -3.14 -4.80 -13.31
CA TRP A 129 -3.74 -5.89 -12.54
C TRP A 129 -2.73 -6.50 -11.56
N HIS A 130 -2.26 -5.66 -10.61
CA HIS A 130 -1.42 -6.12 -9.51
C HIS A 130 -2.24 -6.88 -8.48
N TYR A 131 -1.70 -8.00 -7.99
CA TYR A 131 -2.30 -8.74 -6.89
C TYR A 131 -2.32 -7.89 -5.62
N GLU A 132 -3.36 -8.10 -4.81
CA GLU A 132 -3.43 -7.54 -3.47
C GLU A 132 -2.60 -8.40 -2.51
N ALA A 133 -1.65 -7.77 -1.80
CA ALA A 133 -0.72 -8.49 -0.92
C ALA A 133 -1.42 -9.31 0.16
N LEU A 134 -2.55 -8.82 0.67
CA LEU A 134 -3.31 -9.46 1.73
C LEU A 134 -4.50 -10.29 1.23
N SER A 135 -4.56 -10.57 -0.08
CA SER A 135 -5.56 -11.47 -0.64
C SER A 135 -5.23 -12.94 -0.34
N SER A 136 -6.24 -13.72 0.05
CA SER A 136 -6.13 -15.18 0.18
C SER A 136 -6.03 -15.90 -1.17
N ASN A 137 -6.41 -15.22 -2.26
CA ASN A 137 -6.53 -15.81 -3.59
C ASN A 137 -5.27 -15.67 -4.44
N GLN A 138 -4.11 -15.37 -3.83
CA GLN A 138 -2.86 -15.21 -4.55
C GLN A 138 -2.43 -16.51 -5.24
N THR A 139 -2.82 -16.67 -6.50
CA THR A 139 -2.14 -17.56 -7.42
C THR A 139 -1.10 -16.74 -8.17
N MET A 140 0.16 -16.82 -7.77
CA MET A 140 1.24 -16.16 -8.47
C MET A 140 1.37 -16.73 -9.88
N GLY A 141 0.94 -15.96 -10.89
CA GLY A 141 1.07 -16.30 -12.31
C GLY A 141 -0.01 -17.18 -12.91
N THR A 142 -0.05 -17.22 -14.23
CA THR A 142 -0.95 -18.06 -15.04
C THR A 142 -0.75 -19.57 -14.84
N THR A 143 0.26 -19.97 -14.09
CA THR A 143 0.47 -21.33 -13.63
C THR A 143 0.05 -21.43 -12.16
N PRO A 144 -0.80 -22.42 -11.78
CA PRO A 144 -1.27 -22.60 -10.39
C PRO A 144 -0.14 -23.13 -9.49
N LYS A 145 1.00 -22.44 -9.47
CA LYS A 145 2.22 -22.99 -8.89
C LYS A 145 2.44 -22.67 -7.42
N ILE A 146 1.85 -21.62 -6.85
CA ILE A 146 2.10 -21.35 -5.43
C ILE A 146 0.85 -20.73 -4.77
N LYS A 147 -0.02 -21.57 -4.19
CA LYS A 147 -1.03 -21.14 -3.20
C LYS A 147 -0.41 -20.73 -1.86
N SER A 148 0.84 -20.30 -1.84
CA SER A 148 1.57 -20.00 -0.60
C SER A 148 1.59 -18.52 -0.24
N GLY A 149 0.96 -17.66 -1.05
CA GLY A 149 1.01 -16.21 -0.85
C GLY A 149 2.46 -15.65 -0.92
N LEU A 150 2.63 -14.43 -0.41
CA LEU A 150 3.94 -13.75 -0.37
C LEU A 150 4.82 -14.17 0.82
N GLY A 151 4.40 -15.18 1.60
CA GLY A 151 5.13 -15.60 2.81
C GLY A 151 5.15 -14.53 3.91
N LEU A 152 4.05 -13.78 4.03
CA LEU A 152 3.89 -12.74 5.04
C LEU A 152 3.88 -13.33 6.46
N ASP A 153 4.48 -12.61 7.39
CA ASP A 153 4.38 -12.93 8.82
C ASP A 153 3.14 -12.27 9.48
N GLU A 154 2.95 -12.52 10.78
CA GLU A 154 1.86 -11.95 11.58
C GLU A 154 1.84 -10.42 11.63
N ASN A 155 2.94 -9.77 11.25
CA ASN A 155 3.03 -8.32 11.11
C ASN A 155 2.65 -7.86 9.69
N HIS A 156 2.11 -8.74 8.86
CA HIS A 156 1.86 -8.48 7.44
C HIS A 156 3.11 -8.00 6.69
N GLY A 157 4.27 -8.45 7.14
CA GLY A 157 5.56 -8.10 6.57
C GLY A 157 6.21 -9.28 5.84
N HIS A 158 7.06 -8.98 4.89
CA HIS A 158 7.97 -9.90 4.24
C HIS A 158 9.23 -9.20 3.73
N VAL A 159 10.07 -9.92 2.94
CA VAL A 159 11.41 -9.47 2.58
C VAL A 159 11.56 -9.33 1.08
N GLN A 160 12.00 -8.17 0.59
CA GLN A 160 12.36 -7.95 -0.81
C GLN A 160 13.67 -8.68 -1.19
N PRO A 161 13.96 -8.86 -2.50
CA PRO A 161 15.21 -9.51 -2.95
C PRO A 161 16.50 -8.85 -2.44
N ASN A 162 16.46 -7.56 -2.11
CA ASN A 162 17.56 -6.81 -1.51
C ASN A 162 17.68 -6.96 0.02
N GLY A 163 16.86 -7.82 0.63
CA GLY A 163 16.87 -8.08 2.07
C GLY A 163 16.03 -7.09 2.90
N ALA A 164 15.35 -6.16 2.27
CA ALA A 164 14.54 -5.16 2.96
C ALA A 164 13.22 -5.77 3.48
N TYR A 165 13.07 -5.83 4.80
CA TYR A 165 11.81 -6.15 5.44
C TYR A 165 10.86 -4.95 5.34
N HIS A 166 9.58 -5.16 5.04
CA HIS A 166 8.59 -4.10 4.87
C HIS A 166 7.18 -4.61 5.18
N TYR A 167 6.25 -3.67 5.47
CA TYR A 167 4.86 -3.97 5.82
C TYR A 167 3.92 -3.78 4.63
N HIS A 168 3.05 -4.76 4.40
CA HIS A 168 1.93 -4.70 3.46
C HIS A 168 0.59 -4.36 4.14
N GLY A 169 0.53 -4.44 5.46
CA GLY A 169 -0.67 -4.18 6.26
C GLY A 169 -0.35 -3.73 7.67
N LEU A 170 -1.25 -4.02 8.59
CA LEU A 170 -1.09 -3.64 10.00
C LEU A 170 0.13 -4.31 10.63
N PRO A 171 1.13 -3.54 11.12
CA PRO A 171 2.28 -4.09 11.81
C PRO A 171 1.90 -4.49 13.24
N THR A 172 1.33 -5.69 13.42
CA THR A 172 0.62 -6.12 14.63
C THR A 172 1.46 -5.98 15.90
N LEU A 173 2.67 -6.53 15.92
CA LEU A 173 3.54 -6.45 17.11
C LEU A 173 4.10 -5.04 17.35
N LEU A 174 4.32 -4.24 16.29
CA LEU A 174 4.66 -2.83 16.46
C LEU A 174 3.50 -2.07 17.12
N LEU A 175 2.27 -2.31 16.68
CA LEU A 175 1.07 -1.70 17.25
C LEU A 175 0.90 -2.08 18.73
N GLU A 176 1.02 -3.36 19.05
CA GLU A 176 0.96 -3.84 20.42
C GLU A 176 2.00 -3.14 21.31
N ARG A 177 3.25 -3.03 20.84
CA ARG A 177 4.32 -2.34 21.55
C ARG A 177 4.04 -0.84 21.74
N LEU A 178 3.57 -0.15 20.70
CA LEU A 178 3.30 1.31 20.76
C LEU A 178 2.07 1.64 21.59
N SER A 179 1.05 0.80 21.57
CA SER A 179 -0.19 1.01 22.31
C SER A 179 -0.16 0.40 23.73
N GLY A 180 0.83 -0.43 24.04
CA GLY A 180 0.83 -1.24 25.27
C GLY A 180 -0.35 -2.21 25.36
N GLY A 181 -0.94 -2.59 24.21
CA GLY A 181 -2.15 -3.41 24.13
C GLY A 181 -3.45 -2.63 24.40
N GLU A 182 -3.38 -1.33 24.65
CA GLU A 182 -4.53 -0.50 24.98
C GLU A 182 -5.24 0.02 23.72
N LYS A 183 -6.55 0.23 23.85
CA LYS A 183 -7.35 0.89 22.80
C LYS A 183 -7.08 2.40 22.83
N GLN A 184 -6.20 2.86 21.95
CA GLN A 184 -5.85 4.28 21.84
C GLN A 184 -5.63 4.69 20.39
N MET A 185 -5.62 6.00 20.13
CA MET A 185 -5.22 6.57 18.83
C MET A 185 -3.69 6.50 18.73
N THR A 186 -3.16 5.45 18.12
CA THR A 186 -1.74 5.13 18.11
C THR A 186 -1.06 5.71 16.88
N HIS A 187 -0.13 6.65 17.07
CA HIS A 187 0.74 7.13 16.02
C HIS A 187 1.76 6.04 15.66
N VAL A 188 1.79 5.63 14.38
CA VAL A 188 2.60 4.48 13.94
C VAL A 188 3.68 4.83 12.93
N GLY A 189 3.63 6.04 12.33
CA GLY A 189 4.60 6.42 11.31
C GLY A 189 4.27 7.71 10.59
N TRP A 190 4.96 7.89 9.48
CA TRP A 190 4.83 9.05 8.59
C TRP A 190 4.61 8.58 7.16
N ALA A 191 3.64 9.14 6.47
CA ALA A 191 3.50 8.96 5.04
C ALA A 191 4.60 9.73 4.30
N ALA A 192 4.92 9.34 3.08
CA ALA A 192 5.97 9.98 2.29
C ALA A 192 5.70 11.46 1.98
N ASP A 193 4.47 11.90 2.09
CA ASP A 193 4.06 13.31 1.97
C ASP A 193 4.10 14.10 3.28
N GLY A 194 4.53 13.47 4.38
CA GLY A 194 4.77 14.11 5.68
C GLY A 194 3.60 14.10 6.65
N TYR A 195 2.41 13.68 6.24
CA TYR A 195 1.30 13.55 7.17
C TYR A 195 1.50 12.36 8.13
N PRO A 196 1.06 12.49 9.40
CA PRO A 196 1.16 11.42 10.38
C PRO A 196 0.22 10.27 10.03
N VAL A 197 0.64 9.06 10.40
CA VAL A 197 -0.10 7.81 10.19
C VAL A 197 -0.48 7.23 11.53
N TYR A 198 -1.75 6.98 11.73
CA TYR A 198 -2.30 6.31 12.90
C TYR A 198 -2.80 4.91 12.53
N ALA A 199 -3.08 4.09 13.52
CA ALA A 199 -3.60 2.76 13.25
C ALA A 199 -4.81 2.46 14.09
N ILE A 200 -5.77 1.90 13.41
CA ILE A 200 -7.05 1.32 13.74
C ILE A 200 -7.99 2.34 14.37
N TYR A 201 -7.63 2.97 15.48
CA TYR A 201 -8.55 3.80 16.26
C TYR A 201 -8.33 5.29 16.04
N ALA A 202 -9.45 6.03 16.01
CA ALA A 202 -9.46 7.48 16.09
C ALA A 202 -10.76 7.98 16.76
N TYR A 203 -10.80 9.25 17.10
CA TYR A 203 -11.96 9.87 17.75
C TYR A 203 -13.21 9.74 16.89
N THR A 204 -14.36 9.40 17.47
CA THR A 204 -15.62 9.31 16.75
C THR A 204 -15.99 10.65 16.10
N LYS A 205 -15.79 11.76 16.83
CA LYS A 205 -15.86 13.13 16.29
C LYS A 205 -14.45 13.63 16.06
N ALA A 206 -14.09 13.87 14.80
CA ALA A 206 -12.71 14.17 14.42
C ALA A 206 -12.08 15.36 15.14
N GLU A 207 -12.88 16.38 15.46
CA GLU A 207 -12.44 17.61 16.11
C GLU A 207 -12.56 17.58 17.65
N ASP A 208 -13.06 16.50 18.23
CA ASP A 208 -13.34 16.40 19.67
C ASP A 208 -12.48 15.29 20.32
N PRO A 209 -11.36 15.65 20.99
CA PRO A 209 -10.47 14.68 21.63
C PRO A 209 -11.10 13.99 22.86
N LYS A 210 -12.28 14.44 23.31
CA LYS A 210 -13.05 13.82 24.39
C LYS A 210 -14.08 12.82 23.88
N SER A 211 -14.33 12.78 22.56
CA SER A 211 -15.24 11.80 21.98
C SER A 211 -14.67 10.39 22.06
N PRO A 212 -15.50 9.35 22.19
CA PRO A 212 -15.03 7.98 22.24
C PRO A 212 -14.19 7.60 21.03
N LEU A 213 -13.23 6.72 21.24
CA LEU A 213 -12.48 6.10 20.15
C LEU A 213 -13.32 5.01 19.48
N LYS A 214 -13.24 4.95 18.16
CA LYS A 214 -13.80 3.84 17.37
C LYS A 214 -12.76 3.30 16.40
N ASN A 215 -12.94 2.05 15.99
CA ASN A 215 -12.23 1.45 14.87
C ASN A 215 -12.67 2.15 13.59
N MET A 216 -11.72 2.76 12.87
CA MET A 216 -11.98 3.49 11.63
C MET A 216 -12.25 2.52 10.48
N LYS A 217 -13.26 2.81 9.69
CA LYS A 217 -13.62 2.02 8.52
C LYS A 217 -13.20 2.73 7.25
N SER A 218 -12.59 1.97 6.36
CA SER A 218 -12.28 2.39 5.00
C SER A 218 -13.56 2.69 4.21
N SER A 219 -13.50 3.62 3.28
CA SER A 219 -14.57 3.90 2.31
C SER A 219 -14.36 3.15 0.98
N TYR A 220 -13.58 2.10 0.98
CA TYR A 220 -13.42 1.21 -0.17
C TYR A 220 -14.25 -0.06 0.00
N ARG A 221 -14.79 -0.57 -1.10
CA ARG A 221 -15.50 -1.84 -1.18
C ARG A 221 -15.16 -2.59 -2.46
N LEU A 222 -15.50 -3.87 -2.53
CA LEU A 222 -15.44 -4.61 -3.79
C LEU A 222 -16.43 -4.04 -4.79
N LYS A 223 -16.01 -3.93 -6.05
CA LYS A 223 -16.88 -3.62 -7.18
C LYS A 223 -17.91 -4.72 -7.36
N THR A 224 -19.10 -4.36 -7.81
CA THR A 224 -20.19 -5.31 -8.08
C THR A 224 -20.22 -5.80 -9.52
N ALA A 225 -19.72 -4.99 -10.47
CA ALA A 225 -19.64 -5.36 -11.87
C ALA A 225 -18.52 -6.37 -12.13
N ASP A 226 -18.71 -7.26 -13.09
CA ASP A 226 -17.68 -8.17 -13.54
C ASP A 226 -16.44 -7.42 -14.07
N ARG A 227 -15.26 -8.01 -13.93
CA ARG A 227 -13.99 -7.41 -14.36
C ARG A 227 -13.92 -7.11 -15.85
N GLY A 228 -14.68 -7.85 -16.69
CA GLY A 228 -14.74 -7.64 -18.15
C GLY A 228 -13.44 -7.96 -18.87
N GLY A 229 -12.53 -8.69 -18.25
CA GLY A 229 -11.26 -9.10 -18.83
C GLY A 229 -11.39 -10.22 -19.87
N ASP A 230 -10.28 -10.55 -20.53
CA ASP A 230 -10.19 -11.58 -21.58
C ASP A 230 -9.76 -12.97 -21.05
N GLY A 231 -9.42 -13.07 -19.76
CA GLY A 231 -8.91 -14.27 -19.13
C GLY A 231 -7.48 -14.68 -19.53
N LYS A 232 -6.79 -13.82 -20.30
CA LYS A 232 -5.42 -14.05 -20.78
C LYS A 232 -4.47 -12.93 -20.31
N THR A 233 -4.77 -11.71 -20.68
CA THR A 233 -3.98 -10.52 -20.28
C THR A 233 -4.61 -9.78 -19.11
N THR A 234 -5.92 -9.94 -18.94
CA THR A 234 -6.72 -9.32 -17.87
C THR A 234 -7.65 -10.34 -17.21
N PRO A 235 -7.87 -10.30 -15.89
CA PRO A 235 -8.70 -11.27 -15.21
C PRO A 235 -10.18 -11.13 -15.56
N THR A 236 -10.90 -12.25 -15.59
CA THR A 236 -12.36 -12.31 -15.78
C THR A 236 -13.09 -12.51 -14.45
N GLY A 237 -14.41 -12.57 -14.51
CA GLY A 237 -15.29 -12.91 -13.38
C GLY A 237 -15.49 -11.75 -12.42
N LYS A 238 -16.11 -12.05 -11.29
CA LYS A 238 -16.43 -11.03 -10.27
C LYS A 238 -15.22 -10.64 -9.45
N PRO A 239 -15.13 -9.36 -9.06
CA PRO A 239 -14.16 -8.91 -8.07
C PRO A 239 -14.27 -9.72 -6.77
N ASP A 240 -13.15 -10.25 -6.30
CA ASP A 240 -13.05 -11.10 -5.12
C ASP A 240 -11.95 -10.64 -4.15
N GLY A 241 -11.34 -9.48 -4.43
CA GLY A 241 -10.24 -8.91 -3.64
C GLY A 241 -8.86 -9.44 -4.02
N SER A 242 -8.76 -10.25 -5.07
CA SER A 242 -7.45 -10.73 -5.56
C SER A 242 -6.55 -9.61 -6.08
N PHE A 243 -7.14 -8.53 -6.58
CA PHE A 243 -6.42 -7.42 -7.20
C PHE A 243 -6.80 -6.08 -6.56
N GLY A 244 -5.86 -5.16 -6.49
CA GLY A 244 -6.16 -3.79 -6.05
C GLY A 244 -7.24 -3.11 -6.91
N LEU A 245 -7.35 -3.47 -8.19
CA LEU A 245 -8.40 -2.98 -9.09
C LEU A 245 -9.79 -3.55 -8.83
N ASP A 246 -9.93 -4.56 -8.00
CA ASP A 246 -11.23 -5.10 -7.57
C ASP A 246 -12.01 -4.13 -6.71
N PHE A 247 -11.33 -3.16 -6.13
CA PHE A 247 -11.92 -2.23 -5.19
C PHE A 247 -12.26 -0.89 -5.82
N GLU A 248 -13.28 -0.24 -5.26
CA GLU A 248 -13.70 1.12 -5.58
C GLU A 248 -13.89 1.96 -4.32
N TYR A 249 -13.59 3.25 -4.41
CA TYR A 249 -13.90 4.21 -3.36
C TYR A 249 -15.37 4.64 -3.48
N VAL A 250 -16.07 4.68 -2.36
CA VAL A 250 -17.45 5.17 -2.26
C VAL A 250 -17.53 6.22 -1.14
N ALA A 251 -17.72 7.46 -1.53
CA ALA A 251 -17.78 8.57 -0.57
C ALA A 251 -18.85 8.32 0.51
N GLY A 252 -18.45 8.46 1.78
CA GLY A 252 -19.35 8.29 2.93
C GLY A 252 -19.69 6.84 3.29
N LEU A 253 -19.09 5.84 2.63
CA LEU A 253 -19.27 4.44 3.00
C LEU A 253 -18.64 4.13 4.37
N GLY A 254 -17.47 4.66 4.63
CA GLY A 254 -16.73 4.53 5.89
C GLY A 254 -16.42 5.89 6.51
N ASP A 255 -15.32 5.95 7.25
CA ASP A 255 -14.90 7.12 8.02
C ASP A 255 -13.83 7.96 7.35
N LEU A 256 -13.19 7.40 6.33
CA LEU A 256 -12.00 7.93 5.69
C LEU A 256 -12.28 8.36 4.26
N ASP A 257 -11.53 9.35 3.80
CA ASP A 257 -11.60 9.83 2.41
C ASP A 257 -10.92 8.87 1.42
N GLU A 258 -10.87 9.23 0.15
CA GLU A 258 -10.25 8.42 -0.91
C GLU A 258 -8.73 8.20 -0.73
N PHE A 259 -8.09 9.00 0.11
CA PHE A 259 -6.67 8.86 0.44
C PHE A 259 -6.45 7.96 1.67
N GLY A 260 -7.51 7.48 2.33
CA GLY A 260 -7.44 6.67 3.54
C GLY A 260 -7.15 7.49 4.79
N GLY A 261 -7.56 8.75 4.82
CA GLY A 261 -7.36 9.66 5.93
C GLY A 261 -8.53 10.59 6.17
N ARG A 262 -8.37 11.51 7.12
CA ARG A 262 -9.31 12.58 7.42
C ARG A 262 -8.60 13.71 8.17
N SER A 263 -9.22 14.89 8.22
CA SER A 263 -8.78 15.99 9.09
C SER A 263 -9.38 15.87 10.48
N GLY A 264 -8.64 16.28 11.50
CA GLY A 264 -9.10 16.29 12.89
C GLY A 264 -7.96 16.47 13.88
N VAL A 265 -8.28 16.42 15.16
CA VAL A 265 -7.29 16.49 16.24
C VAL A 265 -6.74 15.09 16.56
N THR A 266 -5.49 15.05 17.01
CA THR A 266 -4.81 13.85 17.47
C THR A 266 -4.04 14.15 18.75
N PRO A 267 -3.56 13.14 19.53
CA PRO A 267 -2.73 13.40 20.70
C PRO A 267 -1.51 14.26 20.40
N GLU A 268 -0.83 14.03 19.27
CA GLU A 268 0.37 14.76 18.86
C GLU A 268 0.05 16.10 18.15
N PHE A 269 -1.16 16.24 17.61
CA PHE A 269 -1.61 17.44 16.89
C PHE A 269 -2.93 17.97 17.45
N PRO A 270 -2.93 18.54 18.68
CA PRO A 270 -4.16 19.00 19.33
C PRO A 270 -4.82 20.22 18.66
N LYS A 271 -4.11 20.90 17.76
CA LYS A 271 -4.67 21.98 16.92
C LYS A 271 -5.29 21.48 15.61
N GLY A 272 -5.25 20.17 15.39
CA GLY A 272 -5.72 19.54 14.17
C GLY A 272 -4.66 19.39 13.09
N THR A 273 -4.80 18.34 12.30
CA THR A 273 -4.02 18.05 11.10
C THR A 273 -4.83 17.12 10.20
N TYR A 274 -4.43 16.97 8.95
CA TYR A 274 -4.84 15.79 8.21
C TYR A 274 -3.97 14.61 8.66
N TYR A 275 -4.55 13.42 8.77
CA TYR A 275 -3.85 12.20 9.15
C TYR A 275 -4.41 10.99 8.42
N TYR A 276 -3.56 10.02 8.15
CA TYR A 276 -3.95 8.73 7.61
C TYR A 276 -4.25 7.74 8.71
N VAL A 277 -5.05 6.72 8.38
CA VAL A 277 -5.33 5.62 9.30
C VAL A 277 -5.14 4.29 8.58
N LEU A 278 -4.26 3.44 9.12
CA LEU A 278 -4.18 2.04 8.72
C LEU A 278 -5.43 1.31 9.22
N THR A 279 -6.06 0.50 8.37
CA THR A 279 -7.33 -0.16 8.65
C THR A 279 -7.21 -1.68 8.59
N GLU A 280 -8.15 -2.39 9.21
CA GLU A 280 -8.25 -3.86 9.15
C GLU A 280 -8.82 -4.36 7.82
N ASP A 281 -9.51 -3.49 7.08
CA ASP A 281 -10.09 -3.77 5.77
C ASP A 281 -9.28 -3.05 4.68
N TYR A 282 -9.44 -3.48 3.41
CA TYR A 282 -8.79 -2.81 2.27
C TYR A 282 -9.03 -1.28 2.31
N PRO A 283 -8.00 -0.44 2.07
CA PRO A 283 -6.69 -0.76 1.50
C PRO A 283 -5.60 -1.15 2.52
N PHE A 284 -5.92 -1.41 3.79
CA PHE A 284 -5.01 -1.73 4.90
C PHE A 284 -3.99 -0.60 5.16
N ILE A 285 -3.10 -0.37 4.20
CA ILE A 285 -2.25 0.81 4.07
C ILE A 285 -2.78 1.62 2.87
N PRO A 286 -2.97 2.95 3.00
CA PRO A 286 -3.48 3.78 1.90
C PRO A 286 -2.64 3.66 0.62
N ARG A 287 -3.29 3.87 -0.54
CA ARG A 287 -2.68 3.72 -1.88
C ARG A 287 -2.36 5.04 -2.57
N LYS A 288 -2.71 6.15 -1.94
CA LYS A 288 -2.57 7.51 -2.48
C LYS A 288 -2.03 8.44 -1.40
N HIS A 289 -1.44 9.55 -1.81
CA HIS A 289 -1.01 10.62 -0.92
C HIS A 289 -1.91 11.85 -1.08
N LYS A 290 -2.24 12.49 0.04
CA LYS A 290 -2.96 13.77 0.07
C LYS A 290 -2.09 14.93 -0.39
N GLY A 291 -0.82 14.84 -0.02
CA GLY A 291 0.23 15.80 -0.37
C GLY A 291 1.14 15.28 -1.49
N THR A 292 2.34 15.83 -1.57
CA THR A 292 3.37 15.40 -2.50
C THR A 292 4.37 14.51 -1.78
N ALA A 293 4.47 13.23 -2.21
CA ALA A 293 5.45 12.29 -1.66
C ALA A 293 6.88 12.75 -1.94
N ASP A 294 7.75 12.63 -0.95
CA ASP A 294 9.16 12.96 -1.09
C ASP A 294 9.88 11.91 -1.96
N PRO A 295 10.75 12.33 -2.88
CA PRO A 295 11.49 11.41 -3.76
C PRO A 295 12.36 10.37 -3.04
N SER A 296 12.74 10.59 -1.78
CA SER A 296 13.51 9.61 -0.99
C SER A 296 12.81 8.26 -0.86
N PHE A 297 11.48 8.21 -1.02
CA PHE A 297 10.67 6.99 -1.02
C PHE A 297 10.58 6.32 -2.39
N SER A 298 11.21 6.86 -3.44
CA SER A 298 11.21 6.21 -4.75
C SER A 298 11.99 4.90 -4.71
N LYS A 299 11.57 3.93 -5.55
CA LYS A 299 12.26 2.63 -5.63
C LYS A 299 13.75 2.79 -5.91
N GLN A 300 14.13 3.71 -6.80
CA GLN A 300 15.54 3.98 -7.11
C GLN A 300 16.34 4.40 -5.87
N ASN A 301 15.77 5.29 -5.06
CA ASN A 301 16.44 5.76 -3.84
C ASN A 301 16.47 4.70 -2.74
N LEU A 302 15.41 3.92 -2.57
CA LEU A 302 15.38 2.81 -1.63
C LEU A 302 16.38 1.71 -2.01
N ASP A 303 16.48 1.34 -3.29
CA ASP A 303 17.44 0.36 -3.78
C ASP A 303 18.90 0.84 -3.65
N ALA A 304 19.17 2.13 -3.85
CA ALA A 304 20.49 2.72 -3.64
C ALA A 304 20.99 2.64 -2.19
N HIS A 305 20.05 2.55 -1.23
CA HIS A 305 20.32 2.41 0.20
C HIS A 305 20.33 0.97 0.70
N SER A 306 20.20 -0.02 -0.21
CA SER A 306 20.33 -1.42 0.16
C SER A 306 21.79 -1.81 0.35
N ASN A 307 22.10 -2.72 1.30
CA ASN A 307 23.45 -3.22 1.53
C ASN A 307 23.99 -4.09 0.38
N LEU A 308 23.14 -4.49 -0.58
CA LEU A 308 23.49 -5.23 -1.78
C LEU A 308 23.88 -4.31 -2.94
N GLY A 309 24.58 -3.22 -2.64
CA GLY A 309 24.99 -2.20 -3.60
C GLY A 309 25.32 -2.76 -4.98
N GLY A 310 24.51 -2.48 -5.98
CA GLY A 310 24.90 -2.55 -7.40
C GLY A 310 24.64 -3.86 -8.14
N GLN A 311 23.87 -4.82 -7.64
CA GLN A 311 23.44 -5.99 -8.44
C GLN A 311 21.92 -6.05 -8.66
N ALA A 312 21.29 -4.95 -8.98
CA ALA A 312 19.91 -4.90 -9.46
C ALA A 312 19.89 -5.04 -10.99
N GLY A 313 20.07 -6.24 -11.49
CA GLY A 313 20.08 -6.55 -12.93
C GLY A 313 20.13 -8.04 -13.24
N GLY A 314 19.71 -8.89 -12.31
CA GLY A 314 19.69 -10.34 -12.50
C GLY A 314 18.26 -10.89 -12.51
N GLN A 315 17.82 -11.38 -13.67
CA GLN A 315 16.64 -12.20 -13.91
C GLN A 315 16.46 -13.24 -12.80
N ALA A 316 15.23 -13.39 -12.32
CA ALA A 316 14.79 -14.58 -11.61
C ALA A 316 14.87 -15.77 -12.57
N GLY A 317 16.02 -16.45 -12.60
CA GLY A 317 16.24 -17.70 -13.29
C GLY A 317 15.69 -18.84 -12.45
N GLY A 318 14.69 -19.56 -12.98
CA GLY A 318 14.21 -20.82 -12.42
C GLY A 318 15.33 -21.88 -12.39
N PRO A 319 15.17 -22.98 -11.61
CA PRO A 319 16.21 -23.98 -11.42
C PRO A 319 16.52 -24.73 -12.72
N GLY A 320 17.66 -24.41 -13.33
CA GLY A 320 18.21 -25.08 -14.49
C GLY A 320 18.73 -26.48 -14.14
N LYS A 321 18.21 -27.48 -14.83
CA LYS A 321 18.72 -28.86 -14.83
C LYS A 321 20.17 -28.88 -15.29
N GLY A 322 21.02 -29.58 -14.52
CA GLY A 322 22.39 -29.84 -14.86
C GLY A 322 22.55 -30.61 -16.18
N GLY A 323 23.30 -30.02 -17.09
CA GLY A 323 23.81 -30.67 -18.29
C GLY A 323 25.32 -30.65 -18.26
N LYS A 324 25.96 -31.83 -18.16
CA LYS A 324 27.38 -32.04 -18.36
C LYS A 324 27.73 -31.82 -19.83
N GLY A 325 28.65 -30.91 -20.14
CA GLY A 325 29.20 -30.72 -21.48
C GLY A 325 30.70 -30.41 -21.43
N LYS A 326 31.46 -31.26 -22.09
CA LYS A 326 32.93 -31.32 -22.21
C LYS A 326 33.52 -30.08 -22.90
N GLY A 327 34.72 -29.74 -22.49
CA GLY A 327 35.52 -28.67 -23.02
C GLY A 327 36.05 -28.88 -24.42
N GLY A 328 36.47 -27.78 -25.04
CA GLY A 328 37.33 -27.71 -26.23
C GLY A 328 37.76 -26.26 -26.47
N PRO A 329 39.04 -25.98 -26.73
CA PRO A 329 39.58 -24.63 -26.88
C PRO A 329 39.51 -24.15 -28.35
N GLY A 330 39.08 -22.94 -28.58
CA GLY A 330 39.05 -22.37 -29.94
C GLY A 330 39.20 -20.85 -29.99
N LYS A 331 40.41 -20.43 -30.26
CA LYS A 331 40.96 -19.33 -31.06
C LYS A 331 40.11 -18.03 -31.26
N GLY A 332 40.81 -16.94 -31.00
CA GLY A 332 40.39 -15.57 -31.23
C GLY A 332 40.33 -15.15 -32.72
N GLY A 333 39.64 -14.05 -32.96
CA GLY A 333 39.62 -13.27 -34.21
C GLY A 333 38.97 -11.93 -33.96
N PRO A 334 39.48 -10.82 -34.56
CA PRO A 334 39.15 -9.47 -34.15
C PRO A 334 37.98 -8.83 -34.88
N GLY A 335 37.34 -7.98 -34.18
CA GLY A 335 36.58 -6.77 -34.49
C GLY A 335 35.79 -6.60 -35.79
N LYS A 336 34.63 -6.02 -35.60
CA LYS A 336 34.16 -4.89 -36.46
C LYS A 336 32.98 -4.20 -35.79
N GLY A 337 33.00 -2.86 -35.92
CA GLY A 337 32.09 -1.92 -35.29
C GLY A 337 30.63 -2.06 -35.71
N GLY A 338 29.76 -1.75 -34.81
CA GLY A 338 28.33 -1.60 -35.03
C GLY A 338 27.93 -0.16 -35.30
N PRO A 339 26.81 0.10 -35.90
CA PRO A 339 26.24 1.45 -36.03
C PRO A 339 24.99 1.66 -35.14
N GLY A 340 24.93 2.89 -34.62
CA GLY A 340 23.71 3.69 -34.53
C GLY A 340 22.58 3.23 -33.60
N GLY A 341 22.46 3.93 -32.49
CA GLY A 341 21.22 3.92 -31.70
C GLY A 341 20.04 4.60 -32.42
N PRO A 342 18.81 4.31 -32.04
CA PRO A 342 17.62 4.91 -32.65
C PRO A 342 17.46 6.39 -32.28
N PRO A 343 16.83 7.19 -33.15
CA PRO A 343 16.64 8.63 -32.94
C PRO A 343 15.61 8.90 -31.85
N PRO A 344 15.62 10.13 -31.26
CA PRO A 344 14.63 10.54 -30.26
C PRO A 344 13.25 10.69 -30.88
N LEU A 345 12.23 10.26 -30.14
CA LEU A 345 10.83 10.43 -30.54
C LEU A 345 10.43 11.90 -30.39
N ASP A 346 9.88 12.44 -31.44
CA ASP A 346 9.33 13.79 -31.58
C ASP A 346 8.22 14.07 -30.56
N GLY A 347 8.23 15.29 -30.01
CA GLY A 347 7.20 15.80 -29.11
C GLY A 347 5.87 16.07 -29.84
N PRO A 348 4.78 16.22 -29.09
CA PRO A 348 3.46 16.45 -29.69
C PRO A 348 3.36 17.83 -30.38
N PRO A 349 2.49 17.99 -31.40
CA PRO A 349 2.35 19.21 -32.16
C PRO A 349 1.72 20.35 -31.32
N PRO A 350 2.05 21.62 -31.60
CA PRO A 350 1.48 22.76 -30.92
C PRO A 350 0.07 23.10 -31.42
N GLY A 351 -0.84 23.40 -30.47
CA GLY A 351 -2.03 24.20 -30.74
C GLY A 351 -3.37 23.50 -30.65
N THR A 352 -3.97 23.56 -29.44
CA THR A 352 -5.39 23.92 -29.28
C THR A 352 -5.59 24.50 -27.88
N THR A 353 -5.88 25.77 -27.80
CA THR A 353 -6.26 26.52 -26.61
C THR A 353 -7.65 26.06 -26.16
N PRO A 354 -7.88 25.67 -24.88
CA PRO A 354 -9.24 25.47 -24.38
C PRO A 354 -9.94 26.81 -24.17
N ALA A 355 -11.18 26.89 -24.64
CA ALA A 355 -12.06 28.04 -24.45
C ALA A 355 -12.40 28.24 -22.96
N THR A 356 -12.34 29.48 -22.52
CA THR A 356 -12.73 29.97 -21.19
C THR A 356 -14.25 29.76 -20.98
N PRO A 357 -14.73 29.22 -19.85
CA PRO A 357 -16.14 29.19 -19.53
C PRO A 357 -16.66 30.58 -19.17
N ALA A 358 -17.80 30.94 -19.75
CA ALA A 358 -18.49 32.19 -19.49
C ALA A 358 -19.03 32.28 -18.07
N GLU A 359 -18.88 33.45 -17.48
CA GLU A 359 -19.40 33.88 -16.16
C GLU A 359 -20.93 33.97 -16.20
N PRO A 360 -21.67 33.48 -15.18
CA PRO A 360 -23.11 33.62 -15.14
C PRO A 360 -23.53 35.03 -14.71
N ALA A 361 -24.38 35.65 -15.49
CA ALA A 361 -24.94 36.98 -15.30
C ALA A 361 -25.71 37.09 -13.97
N ALA A 362 -25.45 38.15 -13.21
CA ALA A 362 -26.20 38.56 -12.03
C ALA A 362 -27.64 38.97 -12.43
N LYS A 363 -28.60 38.37 -11.77
CA LYS A 363 -30.01 38.85 -11.80
C LYS A 363 -30.20 39.88 -10.70
N LYS A 364 -30.76 41.03 -11.14
CA LYS A 364 -31.34 42.09 -10.27
C LYS A 364 -32.54 41.59 -9.50
#